data_a6598614add2c010715fa1bb2fd362ab
#
_entry.id   a6598614add2c010715fa1bb2fd362ab
#
_cell.length_a   1.000
_cell.length_b   1.000
_cell.length_c   1.000
_cell.angle_alpha   90.00
_cell.angle_beta   90.00
_cell.angle_gamma   90.00
#
_symmetry.space_group_name_H-M   'P 1'
#
loop_
_entity.id
_entity.type
_entity.pdbx_description
1 polymer ?
#
loop_
_entity_poly.entity_id
_entity_poly.type
_entity_poly.pdbx_seq_one_letter_code
_entity_poly.pdbx_strand_id
1 'polypeptide(L)'
;MSHVKNTMDTPLNILHTWKGISLQEEQTTLPNGKTITHTTISHPGAAVILPIENNGNIIVINQYRPSLKKWLLELPAGTIEPNEPVELCAVRELAEETGYSAETMISLGQVTPLAGFCDEIQYL
;
A
#
# COMPACT_ATOMS: atom_id res chain seq x y z
N MET A 1 11.31 -26.15 35.36
CA MET A 1 11.24 -25.98 33.88
C MET A 1 10.10 -25.07 33.55
N SER A 2 10.42 -23.87 33.24
CA SER A 2 9.42 -22.98 32.69
C SER A 2 9.15 -23.42 31.26
N HIS A 3 8.03 -24.05 31.05
CA HIS A 3 7.48 -24.05 29.70
C HIS A 3 7.13 -22.62 29.39
N VAL A 4 7.99 -21.97 28.64
CA VAL A 4 7.57 -20.80 27.90
C VAL A 4 6.47 -21.32 26.96
N LYS A 5 5.23 -21.19 27.41
CA LYS A 5 4.12 -21.29 26.49
C LYS A 5 4.43 -20.25 25.45
N ASN A 6 4.71 -20.72 24.29
CA ASN A 6 4.69 -19.90 23.10
C ASN A 6 3.25 -19.38 23.02
N THR A 7 3.01 -18.24 23.63
CA THR A 7 1.71 -17.57 23.59
C THR A 7 1.50 -16.95 22.22
N MET A 8 2.17 -17.56 21.27
CA MET A 8 2.45 -16.93 20.04
C MET A 8 1.34 -16.96 19.11
N ASP A 9 0.42 -17.74 19.19
CA ASP A 9 -0.38 -17.91 18.03
C ASP A 9 -1.84 -17.90 18.43
N THR A 10 -2.30 -16.69 18.77
CA THR A 10 -3.68 -16.41 18.44
C THR A 10 -3.71 -16.35 16.91
N PRO A 11 -4.38 -17.31 16.27
CA PRO A 11 -4.41 -17.36 14.82
C PRO A 11 -4.97 -16.03 14.29
N LEU A 12 -4.27 -15.49 13.31
CA LEU A 12 -4.72 -14.35 12.54
C LEU A 12 -6.11 -14.66 11.99
N ASN A 13 -7.09 -13.84 12.32
CA ASN A 13 -8.45 -13.99 11.84
C ASN A 13 -8.68 -13.06 10.65
N ILE A 14 -8.87 -13.63 9.47
CA ILE A 14 -9.19 -12.86 8.26
C ILE A 14 -10.69 -12.66 8.21
N LEU A 15 -11.13 -11.42 8.38
CA LEU A 15 -12.54 -11.05 8.41
C LEU A 15 -13.11 -10.86 7.02
N HIS A 16 -12.32 -10.35 6.08
CA HIS A 16 -12.72 -10.09 4.71
C HIS A 16 -11.52 -9.94 3.80
N THR A 17 -11.67 -10.34 2.54
CA THR A 17 -10.64 -10.17 1.50
C THR A 17 -11.24 -9.60 0.24
N TRP A 18 -10.49 -8.70 -0.43
CA TRP A 18 -10.84 -8.18 -1.75
C TRP A 18 -9.58 -7.69 -2.46
N LYS A 19 -9.43 -8.08 -3.73
CA LYS A 19 -8.33 -7.58 -4.61
C LYS A 19 -6.93 -7.65 -3.98
N GLY A 20 -6.60 -8.72 -3.28
CA GLY A 20 -5.31 -8.86 -2.60
C GLY A 20 -5.18 -8.09 -1.28
N ILE A 21 -6.22 -7.38 -0.87
CA ILE A 21 -6.31 -6.67 0.40
C ILE A 21 -7.12 -7.52 1.38
N SER A 22 -6.76 -7.54 2.65
CA SER A 22 -7.52 -8.26 3.67
C SER A 22 -7.73 -7.45 4.93
N LEU A 23 -8.91 -7.57 5.51
CA LEU A 23 -9.21 -7.08 6.84
C LEU A 23 -8.88 -8.20 7.83
N GLN A 24 -7.96 -7.93 8.74
CA GLN A 24 -7.40 -8.92 9.65
C GLN A 24 -7.58 -8.48 11.09
N GLU A 25 -7.86 -9.45 11.95
CA GLU A 25 -7.93 -9.25 13.39
C GLU A 25 -6.93 -10.18 14.07
N GLU A 26 -6.14 -9.65 14.98
CA GLU A 26 -5.19 -10.43 15.76
C GLU A 26 -4.99 -9.86 17.15
N GLN A 27 -4.50 -10.68 18.05
CA GLN A 27 -3.99 -10.19 19.30
C GLN A 27 -2.52 -9.81 19.11
N THR A 28 -2.18 -8.60 19.52
CA THR A 28 -0.81 -8.11 19.45
C THR A 28 -0.37 -7.56 20.80
N THR A 29 0.90 -7.80 21.12
CA THR A 29 1.49 -7.28 22.35
C THR A 29 2.20 -5.97 22.06
N LEU A 30 1.78 -4.93 22.76
CA LEU A 30 2.36 -3.60 22.64
C LEU A 30 3.71 -3.52 23.35
N PRO A 31 4.55 -2.51 23.05
CA PRO A 31 5.85 -2.31 23.70
C PRO A 31 5.78 -2.22 25.24
N ASN A 32 4.64 -1.79 25.80
CA ASN A 32 4.42 -1.73 27.25
C ASN A 32 4.01 -3.07 27.88
N GLY A 33 3.98 -4.15 27.09
CA GLY A 33 3.59 -5.49 27.54
C GLY A 33 2.09 -5.77 27.53
N LYS A 34 1.26 -4.78 27.22
CA LYS A 34 -0.19 -4.98 27.07
C LYS A 34 -0.52 -5.74 25.80
N THR A 35 -1.42 -6.72 25.91
CA THR A 35 -1.99 -7.41 24.75
C THR A 35 -3.35 -6.81 24.43
N ILE A 36 -3.53 -6.46 23.16
CA ILE A 36 -4.78 -5.92 22.63
C ILE A 36 -5.23 -6.74 21.42
N THR A 37 -6.52 -6.68 21.14
CA THR A 37 -7.06 -7.11 19.85
C THR A 37 -7.01 -5.93 18.89
N HIS A 38 -6.32 -6.08 17.77
CA HIS A 38 -6.14 -5.04 16.78
C HIS A 38 -6.64 -5.50 15.43
N THR A 39 -7.33 -4.59 14.73
CA THR A 39 -7.82 -4.82 13.37
C THR A 39 -6.97 -4.01 12.40
N THR A 40 -6.39 -4.70 11.43
CA THR A 40 -5.50 -4.11 10.42
C THR A 40 -6.03 -4.42 9.02
N ILE A 41 -5.92 -3.46 8.12
CA ILE A 41 -6.03 -3.72 6.69
C ILE A 41 -4.63 -4.10 6.20
N SER A 42 -4.49 -5.35 5.74
CA SER A 42 -3.26 -5.82 5.10
C SER A 42 -3.32 -5.48 3.62
N HIS A 43 -2.31 -4.77 3.13
CA HIS A 43 -2.25 -4.25 1.78
C HIS A 43 -0.92 -4.63 1.13
N PRO A 44 -0.91 -5.06 -0.15
CA PRO A 44 0.31 -5.49 -0.83
C PRO A 44 1.32 -4.36 -1.10
N GLY A 45 0.93 -3.12 -0.88
CA GLY A 45 1.72 -1.94 -1.24
C GLY A 45 1.34 -1.38 -2.59
N ALA A 46 1.78 -0.17 -2.84
CA ALA A 46 1.52 0.53 -4.09
C ALA A 46 2.76 1.29 -4.57
N ALA A 47 2.89 1.44 -5.88
CA ALA A 47 3.81 2.38 -6.48
C ALA A 47 3.07 3.66 -6.83
N VAL A 48 3.65 4.80 -6.46
CA VAL A 48 3.14 6.14 -6.80
C VAL A 48 4.19 6.83 -7.64
N ILE A 49 3.79 7.36 -8.80
CA ILE A 49 4.72 7.94 -9.75
C ILE A 49 4.51 9.44 -9.82
N LEU A 50 5.61 10.20 -9.82
CA LEU A 50 5.63 11.62 -10.14
C LEU A 50 6.22 11.78 -11.55
N PRO A 51 5.39 11.75 -12.61
CA PRO A 51 5.89 11.90 -13.97
C PRO A 51 6.17 13.37 -14.24
N ILE A 52 7.40 13.65 -14.68
CA ILE A 52 7.84 15.01 -15.02
C ILE A 52 8.22 15.03 -16.49
N GLU A 53 7.56 15.88 -17.27
CA GLU A 53 7.88 16.12 -18.66
C GLU A 53 9.15 16.98 -18.80
N ASN A 54 9.75 16.96 -19.99
CA ASN A 54 10.96 17.74 -20.26
C ASN A 54 10.79 19.25 -20.03
N ASN A 55 9.57 19.76 -20.15
CA ASN A 55 9.24 21.16 -19.88
C ASN A 55 9.00 21.46 -18.38
N GLY A 56 9.13 20.47 -17.50
CA GLY A 56 8.88 20.60 -16.07
C GLY A 56 7.43 20.39 -15.63
N ASN A 57 6.51 20.14 -16.55
CA ASN A 57 5.13 19.85 -16.20
C ASN A 57 5.00 18.48 -15.55
N ILE A 58 4.08 18.36 -14.60
CA ILE A 58 3.73 17.12 -13.92
C ILE A 58 2.47 16.56 -14.56
N ILE A 59 2.47 15.27 -14.83
CA ILE A 59 1.29 14.56 -15.31
C ILE A 59 0.49 14.06 -14.11
N VAL A 60 -0.79 14.41 -14.07
CA VAL A 60 -1.74 13.92 -13.08
C VAL A 60 -2.93 13.27 -13.78
N ILE A 61 -3.61 12.38 -13.09
CA ILE A 61 -4.84 11.76 -13.57
C ILE A 61 -6.04 12.31 -12.81
N ASN A 62 -7.17 12.37 -13.47
CA ASN A 62 -8.44 12.72 -12.85
C ASN A 62 -9.21 11.41 -12.61
N GLN A 63 -9.34 11.01 -11.36
CA GLN A 63 -9.90 9.72 -10.99
C GLN A 63 -11.12 9.87 -10.10
N TYR A 64 -12.21 9.15 -10.45
CA TYR A 64 -13.37 9.06 -9.57
C TYR A 64 -13.12 8.07 -8.44
N ARG A 65 -13.26 8.53 -7.21
CA ARG A 65 -13.12 7.70 -6.01
C ARG A 65 -14.49 7.42 -5.39
N PRO A 66 -15.05 6.22 -5.60
CA PRO A 66 -16.38 5.87 -5.08
C PRO A 66 -16.51 6.02 -3.56
N SER A 67 -15.44 5.72 -2.82
CA SER A 67 -15.44 5.86 -1.35
C SER A 67 -15.66 7.30 -0.89
N LEU A 68 -15.22 8.26 -1.68
CA LEU A 68 -15.37 9.69 -1.42
C LEU A 68 -16.50 10.31 -2.25
N LYS A 69 -17.02 9.58 -3.22
CA LYS A 69 -18.08 10.00 -4.17
C LYS A 69 -17.72 11.29 -4.90
N LYS A 70 -16.45 11.41 -5.31
CA LYS A 70 -15.96 12.58 -6.05
C LYS A 70 -14.76 12.26 -6.93
N TRP A 71 -14.51 13.16 -7.86
CA TRP A 71 -13.31 13.17 -8.69
C TRP A 71 -12.16 13.82 -7.94
N LEU A 72 -10.98 13.23 -8.07
CA LEU A 72 -9.74 13.76 -7.49
C LEU A 72 -8.66 13.82 -8.57
N LEU A 73 -7.83 14.85 -8.50
CA LEU A 73 -6.57 14.89 -9.24
C LEU A 73 -5.53 14.13 -8.40
N GLU A 74 -4.94 13.13 -9.01
CA GLU A 74 -4.01 12.22 -8.34
C GLU A 74 -2.77 11.99 -9.21
N LEU A 75 -1.67 11.67 -8.56
CA LEU A 75 -0.52 11.09 -9.25
C LEU A 75 -0.89 9.68 -9.72
N PRO A 76 -0.37 9.22 -10.88
CA PRO A 76 -0.53 7.84 -11.29
C PRO A 76 0.00 6.89 -10.20
N ALA A 77 -0.78 5.89 -9.86
CA ALA A 77 -0.43 4.94 -8.82
C ALA A 77 -1.18 3.63 -9.02
N GLY A 78 -0.63 2.57 -8.50
CA GLY A 78 -1.32 1.29 -8.51
C GLY A 78 -0.73 0.28 -7.55
N THR A 79 -1.55 -0.70 -7.23
CA THR A 79 -1.22 -1.78 -6.30
C THR A 79 -0.18 -2.71 -6.92
N ILE A 80 0.83 -3.06 -6.12
CA ILE A 80 1.86 -4.03 -6.50
C ILE A 80 1.22 -5.42 -6.61
N GLU A 81 1.45 -6.07 -7.73
CA GLU A 81 1.00 -7.43 -7.97
C GLU A 81 1.92 -8.45 -7.26
N PRO A 82 1.45 -9.69 -7.01
CA PRO A 82 2.28 -10.73 -6.40
C PRO A 82 3.60 -10.92 -7.16
N ASN A 83 4.72 -10.90 -6.43
CA ASN A 83 6.07 -11.07 -6.97
C ASN A 83 6.51 -9.98 -7.97
N GLU A 84 5.79 -8.90 -8.07
CA GLU A 84 6.15 -7.77 -8.93
C GLU A 84 7.16 -6.86 -8.22
N PRO A 85 8.33 -6.58 -8.81
CA PRO A 85 9.23 -5.55 -8.29
C PRO A 85 8.57 -4.16 -8.37
N VAL A 86 8.83 -3.31 -7.37
CA VAL A 86 8.22 -1.97 -7.28
C VAL A 86 8.47 -1.15 -8.54
N GLU A 87 9.67 -1.17 -9.09
CA GLU A 87 10.01 -0.42 -10.30
C GLU A 87 9.19 -0.87 -11.52
N LEU A 88 8.96 -2.17 -11.67
CA LEU A 88 8.13 -2.70 -12.74
C LEU A 88 6.66 -2.34 -12.56
N CYS A 89 6.17 -2.33 -11.32
CA CYS A 89 4.85 -1.84 -11.00
C CYS A 89 4.69 -0.37 -11.42
N ALA A 90 5.67 0.46 -11.10
CA ALA A 90 5.65 1.87 -11.49
C ALA A 90 5.61 2.06 -13.01
N VAL A 91 6.43 1.33 -13.75
CA VAL A 91 6.44 1.37 -15.22
C VAL A 91 5.09 0.94 -15.80
N ARG A 92 4.56 -0.17 -15.29
CA ARG A 92 3.28 -0.72 -15.73
C ARG A 92 2.12 0.25 -15.47
N GLU A 93 2.01 0.76 -14.25
CA GLU A 93 0.93 1.68 -13.87
C GLU A 93 1.01 3.01 -14.62
N LEU A 94 2.20 3.54 -14.84
CA LEU A 94 2.38 4.75 -15.65
C LEU A 94 1.84 4.55 -17.06
N ALA A 95 2.17 3.44 -17.70
CA ALA A 95 1.69 3.12 -19.04
C ALA A 95 0.17 2.89 -19.09
N GLU A 96 -0.35 2.12 -18.13
CA GLU A 96 -1.79 1.79 -18.07
C GLU A 96 -2.64 3.04 -17.82
N GLU A 97 -2.22 3.92 -16.92
CA GLU A 97 -3.03 5.07 -16.51
C GLU A 97 -2.84 6.31 -17.38
N THR A 98 -1.67 6.47 -17.99
CA THR A 98 -1.34 7.70 -18.74
C THR A 98 -0.93 7.46 -20.19
N GLY A 99 -0.52 6.25 -20.55
CA GLY A 99 0.06 5.95 -21.85
C GLY A 99 1.52 6.38 -22.00
N TYR A 100 2.11 7.00 -20.99
CA TYR A 100 3.50 7.43 -21.01
C TYR A 100 4.46 6.32 -20.61
N SER A 101 5.69 6.44 -21.04
CA SER A 101 6.83 5.67 -20.57
C SER A 101 7.90 6.62 -20.03
N ALA A 102 8.69 6.14 -19.06
CA ALA A 102 9.77 6.91 -18.48
C ALA A 102 11.12 6.39 -18.96
N GLU A 103 12.04 7.28 -19.29
CA GLU A 103 13.43 6.92 -19.63
C GLU A 103 14.19 6.49 -18.38
N THR A 104 13.93 7.15 -17.25
CA THR A 104 14.55 6.87 -15.95
C THR A 104 13.50 6.92 -14.85
N MET A 105 13.69 6.05 -13.84
CA MET A 105 12.93 6.06 -12.60
C MET A 105 13.89 6.35 -11.45
N ILE A 106 13.54 7.32 -10.62
CA ILE A 106 14.33 7.69 -9.43
C ILE A 106 13.47 7.47 -8.21
N SER A 107 13.95 6.67 -7.27
CA SER A 107 13.24 6.46 -6.01
C SER A 107 13.30 7.72 -5.15
N LEU A 108 12.15 8.16 -4.67
CA LEU A 108 12.02 9.28 -3.75
C LEU A 108 11.81 8.82 -2.30
N GLY A 109 11.71 7.50 -2.07
CA GLY A 109 11.47 6.93 -0.76
C GLY A 109 10.11 6.26 -0.64
N GLN A 110 9.62 6.17 0.57
CA GLN A 110 8.34 5.49 0.86
C GLN A 110 7.59 6.19 1.99
N VAL A 111 6.28 6.02 1.98
CA VAL A 111 5.38 6.52 3.03
C VAL A 111 4.41 5.44 3.48
N THR A 112 3.91 5.58 4.69
CA THR A 112 2.85 4.73 5.27
C THR A 112 1.61 5.60 5.48
N PRO A 113 0.70 5.68 4.49
CA PRO A 113 -0.34 6.71 4.47
C PRO A 113 -1.45 6.50 5.51
N LEU A 114 -1.68 5.27 5.93
CA LEU A 114 -2.80 4.89 6.79
C LEU A 114 -2.32 4.08 8.01
N ALA A 115 -1.19 4.44 8.58
CA ALA A 115 -0.50 3.65 9.62
C ALA A 115 -1.36 3.31 10.85
N GLY A 116 -2.44 4.04 11.11
CA GLY A 116 -3.32 3.77 12.25
C GLY A 116 -4.12 2.47 12.12
N PHE A 117 -4.38 2.00 10.89
CA PHE A 117 -5.21 0.81 10.66
C PHE A 117 -4.84 0.01 9.40
N CYS A 118 -3.83 0.41 8.67
CA CYS A 118 -3.40 -0.23 7.44
C CYS A 118 -1.87 -0.31 7.39
N ASP A 119 -1.36 -1.41 6.89
CA ASP A 119 0.08 -1.61 6.72
C ASP A 119 0.59 -1.24 5.33
N GLU A 120 -0.23 -0.57 4.53
CA GLU A 120 0.16 -0.13 3.18
C GLU A 120 1.46 0.67 3.23
N ILE A 121 2.37 0.32 2.33
CA ILE A 121 3.53 1.14 2.00
C ILE A 121 3.35 1.66 0.59
N GLN A 122 3.47 2.96 0.42
CA GLN A 122 3.53 3.59 -0.90
C GLN A 122 4.98 3.93 -1.22
N TYR A 123 5.46 3.39 -2.32
CA TYR A 123 6.81 3.65 -2.85
C TYR A 123 6.73 4.78 -3.87
N LEU A 124 7.51 5.84 -3.65
CA LEU A 124 7.52 7.03 -4.48
C LEU A 124 8.71 7.05 -5.42
#